data_158048071ce53d16bca8daf3c449a356
#
_entry.id   158048071ce53d16bca8daf3c449a356
#
_cell.length_a   1.000
_cell.length_b   1.000
_cell.length_c   1.000
_cell.angle_alpha   90.00
_cell.angle_beta   90.00
_cell.angle_gamma   90.00
#
_symmetry.space_group_name_H-M   'P 1'
#
loop_
_entity.id
_entity.type
_entity.pdbx_description
1 polymer ?
#
loop_
_entity_poly.entity_id
_entity_poly.type
_entity_poly.pdbx_seq_one_letter_code
_entity_poly.pdbx_strand_id
1 'polypeptide(L)'
;MSSARDDDVLARLSAGRDNSGSAFLAPHHLAAAERFEQMVRRAQLSPRVTMSYDPASIGGNRGSGNGVETASDGAADARLRLSRIAAALPADCWGVLFDVCGLGKGLQLIETERRWPRRSAKLVLRIGLEQLATQFGLSPHATGAASGTRRWLEERLPLIAADAPEMYAAR
;
A
#
# COMPACT_ATOMS: atom_id res chain seq x y z
N MET A 1 -16.63 -7.59 8.21
CA MET A 1 -17.34 -6.33 8.53
C MET A 1 -16.45 -5.27 9.20
N SER A 2 -15.14 -5.48 9.31
CA SER A 2 -14.19 -4.47 9.87
C SER A 2 -13.77 -3.42 8.85
N SER A 3 -13.77 -3.76 7.56
CA SER A 3 -13.33 -2.89 6.45
C SER A 3 -14.11 -1.56 6.34
N ALA A 4 -15.40 -1.55 6.67
CA ALA A 4 -16.25 -0.38 6.50
C ALA A 4 -15.97 0.79 7.49
N ARG A 5 -15.20 0.56 8.58
CA ARG A 5 -14.84 1.61 9.53
C ARG A 5 -13.52 2.29 9.19
N ASP A 6 -12.60 1.55 8.56
CA ASP A 6 -11.28 2.03 8.17
C ASP A 6 -11.37 2.93 6.96
N ASP A 7 -12.17 2.51 5.94
CA ASP A 7 -12.48 3.32 4.77
C ASP A 7 -13.10 4.68 5.15
N ASP A 8 -13.84 4.74 6.25
CA ASP A 8 -14.51 5.96 6.70
C ASP A 8 -13.53 7.05 7.22
N VAL A 9 -12.45 6.70 7.93
CA VAL A 9 -11.49 7.70 8.45
C VAL A 9 -10.65 8.27 7.31
N LEU A 10 -10.03 7.42 6.50
CA LEU A 10 -9.18 7.83 5.39
C LEU A 10 -10.00 8.52 4.28
N ALA A 11 -11.18 7.98 3.96
CA ALA A 11 -12.10 8.57 3.00
C ALA A 11 -12.56 9.96 3.43
N ARG A 12 -12.93 10.15 4.69
CA ARG A 12 -13.31 11.47 5.24
C ARG A 12 -12.15 12.46 5.20
N LEU A 13 -10.92 12.00 5.47
CA LEU A 13 -9.74 12.86 5.43
C LEU A 13 -9.35 13.23 4.00
N SER A 14 -9.55 12.34 3.04
CA SER A 14 -9.30 12.61 1.63
C SER A 14 -10.33 13.57 1.01
N ALA A 15 -11.59 13.49 1.45
CA ALA A 15 -12.63 14.44 1.06
C ALA A 15 -12.47 15.82 1.74
N GLY A 16 -11.80 15.85 2.91
CA GLY A 16 -11.52 17.07 3.64
C GLY A 16 -10.47 17.92 2.95
N ARG A 17 -10.67 19.24 2.94
CA ARG A 17 -9.69 20.20 2.42
C ARG A 17 -8.86 20.79 3.57
N ASP A 18 -7.62 21.09 3.27
CA ASP A 18 -6.76 21.87 4.14
C ASP A 18 -6.99 23.38 3.96
N ASN A 19 -6.27 24.22 4.72
CA ASN A 19 -6.39 25.67 4.62
C ASN A 19 -5.95 26.23 3.26
N SER A 20 -5.23 25.46 2.44
CA SER A 20 -4.84 25.81 1.07
C SER A 20 -5.88 25.42 0.03
N GLY A 21 -6.99 24.77 0.43
CA GLY A 21 -8.04 24.29 -0.47
C GLY A 21 -7.71 22.93 -1.13
N SER A 22 -6.53 22.40 -0.89
CA SER A 22 -6.12 21.07 -1.37
C SER A 22 -6.69 19.95 -0.50
N ALA A 23 -6.81 18.74 -1.05
CA ALA A 23 -7.19 17.57 -0.26
C ALA A 23 -6.20 17.37 0.89
N PHE A 24 -6.69 17.12 2.10
CA PHE A 24 -5.82 16.93 3.26
C PHE A 24 -4.93 15.69 3.11
N LEU A 25 -5.46 14.62 2.54
CA LEU A 25 -4.68 13.45 2.12
C LEU A 25 -4.65 13.40 0.59
N ALA A 26 -3.46 13.43 0.02
CA ALA A 26 -3.24 13.30 -1.41
C ALA A 26 -3.33 11.81 -1.85
N PRO A 27 -3.50 11.51 -3.15
CA PRO A 27 -3.65 10.14 -3.64
C PRO A 27 -2.50 9.19 -3.25
N HIS A 28 -1.26 9.68 -3.20
CA HIS A 28 -0.10 8.88 -2.79
C HIS A 28 -0.16 8.45 -1.32
N HIS A 29 -0.77 9.27 -0.43
CA HIS A 29 -1.02 8.90 0.97
C HIS A 29 -2.01 7.75 1.07
N LEU A 30 -3.09 7.77 0.28
CA LEU A 30 -4.09 6.71 0.25
C LEU A 30 -3.50 5.41 -0.28
N ALA A 31 -2.72 5.48 -1.35
CA ALA A 31 -2.01 4.32 -1.90
C ALA A 31 -1.00 3.73 -0.90
N ALA A 32 -0.33 4.58 -0.10
CA ALA A 32 0.56 4.13 0.96
C ALA A 32 -0.20 3.44 2.09
N ALA A 33 -1.33 4.01 2.53
CA ALA A 33 -2.20 3.44 3.55
C ALA A 33 -2.73 2.06 3.12
N GLU A 34 -3.22 1.94 1.89
CA GLU A 34 -3.73 0.68 1.34
C GLU A 34 -2.64 -0.41 1.29
N ARG A 35 -1.43 -0.08 0.82
CA ARG A 35 -0.29 -1.01 0.83
C ARG A 35 0.08 -1.45 2.24
N PHE A 36 0.07 -0.53 3.18
CA PHE A 36 0.38 -0.82 4.57
C PHE A 36 -0.67 -1.75 5.19
N GLU A 37 -1.94 -1.48 4.99
CA GLU A 37 -3.05 -2.31 5.45
C GLU A 37 -2.97 -3.74 4.88
N GLN A 38 -2.66 -3.88 3.59
CA GLN A 38 -2.44 -5.19 2.98
C GLN A 38 -1.28 -5.95 3.63
N MET A 39 -0.18 -5.26 3.99
CA MET A 39 0.93 -5.89 4.71
C MET A 39 0.53 -6.32 6.13
N VAL A 40 -0.22 -5.50 6.87
CA VAL A 40 -0.71 -5.84 8.21
C VAL A 40 -1.64 -7.05 8.14
N ARG A 41 -2.54 -7.11 7.16
CA ARG A 41 -3.40 -8.27 6.91
C ARG A 41 -2.60 -9.54 6.59
N ARG A 42 -1.61 -9.46 5.70
CA ARG A 42 -0.73 -10.59 5.35
C ARG A 42 0.08 -11.06 6.54
N ALA A 43 0.56 -10.14 7.36
CA ALA A 43 1.29 -10.46 8.58
C ALA A 43 0.41 -11.12 9.66
N GLN A 44 -0.91 -11.15 9.46
CA GLN A 44 -1.91 -11.66 10.40
C GLN A 44 -1.84 -10.97 11.77
N LEU A 45 -1.53 -9.69 11.79
CA LEU A 45 -1.45 -8.86 12.99
C LEU A 45 -2.78 -8.21 13.35
N SER A 46 -3.76 -8.21 12.45
CA SER A 46 -5.11 -7.72 12.76
C SER A 46 -5.84 -8.70 13.65
N PRO A 47 -6.54 -8.23 14.70
CA PRO A 47 -7.36 -9.09 15.55
C PRO A 47 -8.43 -9.78 14.68
N ARG A 48 -8.44 -11.10 14.64
CA ARG A 48 -9.54 -11.85 14.03
C ARG A 48 -10.75 -11.78 14.94
N VAL A 49 -11.74 -10.98 14.56
CA VAL A 49 -12.98 -10.80 15.32
C VAL A 49 -13.95 -11.98 15.14
N THR A 50 -13.73 -12.78 14.09
CA THR A 50 -14.56 -13.99 13.84
C THR A 50 -13.68 -15.16 13.44
N MET A 51 -13.75 -16.24 14.20
CA MET A 51 -13.46 -17.59 13.67
C MET A 51 -14.51 -17.82 12.58
N SER A 52 -14.09 -17.79 11.30
CA SER A 52 -14.92 -18.30 10.22
C SER A 52 -15.07 -19.80 10.45
N TYR A 53 -16.19 -20.18 11.04
CA TYR A 53 -16.59 -21.57 11.13
C TYR A 53 -17.13 -21.93 9.74
N ASP A 54 -16.23 -22.33 8.84
CA ASP A 54 -16.63 -22.91 7.55
C ASP A 54 -16.76 -24.42 7.75
N PRO A 55 -17.99 -24.96 7.89
CA PRO A 55 -18.21 -26.38 8.05
C PRO A 55 -17.77 -27.21 6.83
N ALA A 56 -17.55 -26.56 5.66
CA ALA A 56 -17.04 -27.22 4.46
C ALA A 56 -15.53 -27.54 4.53
N SER A 57 -14.78 -26.91 5.44
CA SER A 57 -13.36 -27.20 5.59
C SER A 57 -13.04 -28.43 6.45
N ILE A 58 -14.06 -29.07 7.05
CA ILE A 58 -13.92 -30.29 7.86
C ILE A 58 -13.84 -31.57 6.99
N GLY A 59 -14.18 -31.47 5.69
CA GLY A 59 -14.15 -32.56 4.72
C GLY A 59 -12.91 -32.57 3.84
N GLY A 60 -11.81 -33.09 4.37
CA GLY A 60 -10.76 -33.80 3.64
C GLY A 60 -10.18 -33.16 2.38
N ASN A 61 -9.05 -32.48 2.49
CA ASN A 61 -8.01 -32.65 1.47
C ASN A 61 -6.65 -32.89 2.14
N ARG A 62 -6.33 -34.14 2.39
CA ARG A 62 -4.97 -34.62 2.66
C ARG A 62 -4.18 -34.63 1.36
N GLY A 63 -3.84 -33.50 0.84
CA GLY A 63 -3.10 -33.43 -0.41
C GLY A 63 -2.80 -32.02 -0.84
N SER A 64 -1.94 -31.34 -0.16
CA SER A 64 -0.93 -30.40 -0.65
C SER A 64 -0.33 -29.64 0.53
N GLY A 65 0.77 -30.13 1.05
CA GLY A 65 1.57 -29.47 2.11
C GLY A 65 2.15 -28.11 1.73
N ASN A 66 2.09 -27.73 0.44
CA ASN A 66 2.66 -26.48 -0.06
C ASN A 66 1.81 -25.21 0.24
N GLY A 67 0.50 -25.34 0.42
CA GLY A 67 -0.38 -24.18 0.62
C GLY A 67 -0.24 -23.52 2.00
N VAL A 68 0.02 -24.31 3.04
CA VAL A 68 0.14 -23.82 4.41
C VAL A 68 1.55 -23.25 4.66
N GLU A 69 2.58 -23.87 4.12
CA GLU A 69 3.97 -23.39 4.21
C GLU A 69 4.13 -22.04 3.48
N THR A 70 3.62 -21.90 2.26
CA THR A 70 3.69 -20.65 1.51
C THR A 70 2.91 -19.49 2.15
N ALA A 71 1.79 -19.79 2.81
CA ALA A 71 1.04 -18.78 3.57
C ALA A 71 1.78 -18.34 4.84
N SER A 72 2.47 -19.27 5.51
CA SER A 72 3.32 -18.98 6.66
C SER A 72 4.54 -18.13 6.28
N ASP A 73 5.20 -18.47 5.18
CA ASP A 73 6.36 -17.73 4.65
C ASP A 73 5.99 -16.32 4.24
N GLY A 74 4.84 -16.15 3.57
CA GLY A 74 4.31 -14.84 3.22
C GLY A 74 3.98 -13.96 4.44
N ALA A 75 3.48 -14.57 5.52
CA ALA A 75 3.22 -13.85 6.76
C ALA A 75 4.52 -13.45 7.48
N ALA A 76 5.53 -14.32 7.48
CA ALA A 76 6.84 -14.03 8.05
C ALA A 76 7.55 -12.88 7.30
N ASP A 77 7.55 -12.91 5.97
CA ASP A 77 8.09 -11.83 5.14
C ASP A 77 7.37 -10.50 5.38
N ALA A 78 6.03 -10.53 5.46
CA ALA A 78 5.25 -9.33 5.76
C ALA A 78 5.60 -8.74 7.15
N ARG A 79 5.78 -9.57 8.17
CA ARG A 79 6.22 -9.15 9.51
C ARG A 79 7.61 -8.51 9.48
N LEU A 80 8.54 -9.11 8.74
CA LEU A 80 9.90 -8.57 8.58
C LEU A 80 9.88 -7.19 7.90
N ARG A 81 9.06 -7.02 6.85
CA ARG A 81 8.88 -5.73 6.18
C ARG A 81 8.28 -4.69 7.12
N LEU A 82 7.24 -5.05 7.86
CA LEU A 82 6.64 -4.15 8.86
C LEU A 82 7.64 -3.75 9.95
N SER A 83 8.48 -4.68 10.43
CA SER A 83 9.53 -4.37 11.40
C SER A 83 10.56 -3.37 10.85
N ARG A 84 10.94 -3.49 9.58
CA ARG A 84 11.83 -2.52 8.93
C ARG A 84 11.19 -1.14 8.80
N ILE A 85 9.92 -1.07 8.46
CA ILE A 85 9.16 0.19 8.39
C ILE A 85 9.06 0.80 9.78
N ALA A 86 8.75 0.00 10.80
CA ALA A 86 8.67 0.45 12.19
C ALA A 86 10.00 1.03 12.70
N ALA A 87 11.12 0.43 12.31
CA ALA A 87 12.46 0.93 12.67
C ALA A 87 12.85 2.23 11.94
N ALA A 88 12.29 2.47 10.77
CA ALA A 88 12.60 3.64 9.94
C ALA A 88 11.69 4.86 10.22
N LEU A 89 10.54 4.64 10.87
CA LEU A 89 9.58 5.70 11.18
C LEU A 89 9.71 6.16 12.64
N PRO A 90 9.43 7.44 12.95
CA PRO A 90 9.24 7.87 14.33
C PRO A 90 8.15 7.04 15.03
N ALA A 91 8.36 6.73 16.31
CA ALA A 91 7.47 5.85 17.07
C ALA A 91 6.01 6.31 17.08
N ASP A 92 5.78 7.63 17.19
CA ASP A 92 4.43 8.18 17.16
C ASP A 92 3.77 8.03 15.79
N CYS A 93 4.51 8.26 14.70
CA CYS A 93 4.01 8.07 13.34
C CYS A 93 3.68 6.61 13.08
N TRP A 94 4.58 5.68 13.42
CA TRP A 94 4.33 4.25 13.32
C TRP A 94 3.10 3.83 14.11
N GLY A 95 2.99 4.27 15.37
CA GLY A 95 1.88 3.90 16.23
C GLY A 95 0.53 4.38 15.68
N VAL A 96 0.44 5.62 15.20
CA VAL A 96 -0.80 6.14 14.61
C VAL A 96 -1.14 5.42 13.30
N LEU A 97 -0.15 5.15 12.45
CA LEU A 97 -0.36 4.37 11.22
C LEU A 97 -0.92 2.97 11.53
N PHE A 98 -0.33 2.29 12.52
CA PHE A 98 -0.77 0.95 12.91
C PHE A 98 -2.15 0.98 13.55
N ASP A 99 -2.43 1.94 14.43
CA ASP A 99 -3.72 2.11 15.08
C ASP A 99 -4.85 2.40 14.06
N VAL A 100 -4.61 3.28 13.08
CA VAL A 100 -5.61 3.65 12.07
C VAL A 100 -5.71 2.57 10.99
N CYS A 101 -4.63 2.26 10.29
CA CYS A 101 -4.66 1.38 9.12
C CYS A 101 -4.65 -0.11 9.48
N GLY A 102 -4.09 -0.49 10.64
CA GLY A 102 -4.00 -1.89 11.08
C GLY A 102 -5.15 -2.31 11.98
N LEU A 103 -5.55 -1.47 12.92
CA LEU A 103 -6.56 -1.79 13.92
C LEU A 103 -7.90 -1.07 13.71
N GLY A 104 -7.98 -0.12 12.78
CA GLY A 104 -9.20 0.62 12.50
C GLY A 104 -9.63 1.57 13.61
N LYS A 105 -8.70 2.06 14.38
CA LYS A 105 -9.01 2.99 15.47
C LYS A 105 -9.36 4.38 14.92
N GLY A 106 -10.38 4.99 15.51
CA GLY A 106 -10.72 6.38 15.23
C GLY A 106 -9.70 7.35 15.82
N LEU A 107 -9.43 8.47 15.13
CA LEU A 107 -8.44 9.46 15.56
C LEU A 107 -8.69 10.04 16.96
N GLN A 108 -9.96 10.28 17.32
CA GLN A 108 -10.31 10.78 18.65
C GLN A 108 -9.96 9.80 19.77
N LEU A 109 -10.10 8.51 19.52
CA LEU A 109 -9.72 7.47 20.47
C LEU A 109 -8.22 7.48 20.70
N ILE A 110 -7.43 7.58 19.62
CA ILE A 110 -5.97 7.66 19.68
C ILE A 110 -5.53 8.90 20.48
N GLU A 111 -6.14 10.06 20.23
CA GLU A 111 -5.84 11.29 20.96
C GLU A 111 -6.11 11.13 22.46
N THR A 112 -7.22 10.47 22.82
CA THR A 112 -7.59 10.22 24.21
C THR A 112 -6.62 9.24 24.88
N GLU A 113 -6.34 8.11 24.23
CA GLU A 113 -5.42 7.07 24.75
C GLU A 113 -4.01 7.62 24.98
N ARG A 114 -3.53 8.50 24.09
CA ARG A 114 -2.19 9.07 24.15
C ARG A 114 -2.13 10.41 24.89
N ARG A 115 -3.27 10.90 25.37
CA ARG A 115 -3.40 12.22 26.03
C ARG A 115 -2.90 13.37 25.17
N TRP A 116 -3.15 13.28 23.87
CA TRP A 116 -2.74 14.30 22.91
C TRP A 116 -3.77 15.40 22.76
N PRO A 117 -3.34 16.60 22.33
CA PRO A 117 -4.27 17.67 21.99
C PRO A 117 -5.22 17.23 20.88
N ARG A 118 -6.43 17.77 20.88
CA ARG A 118 -7.44 17.49 19.85
C ARG A 118 -6.91 17.84 18.46
N ARG A 119 -7.19 16.99 17.48
CA ARG A 119 -6.78 17.09 16.06
C ARG A 119 -5.28 16.87 15.81
N SER A 120 -4.48 16.54 16.80
CA SER A 120 -3.05 16.23 16.61
C SER A 120 -2.84 14.90 15.90
N ALA A 121 -3.63 13.87 16.20
CA ALA A 121 -3.53 12.56 15.56
C ALA A 121 -3.72 12.64 14.03
N LYS A 122 -4.58 13.55 13.56
CA LYS A 122 -4.77 13.83 12.15
C LYS A 122 -3.47 14.30 11.46
N LEU A 123 -2.72 15.19 12.11
CA LEU A 123 -1.47 15.71 11.59
C LEU A 123 -0.37 14.66 11.61
N VAL A 124 -0.25 13.93 12.73
CA VAL A 124 0.73 12.84 12.86
C VAL A 124 0.47 11.73 11.84
N LEU A 125 -0.80 11.39 11.58
CA LEU A 125 -1.18 10.44 10.53
C LEU A 125 -0.71 10.91 9.15
N ARG A 126 -0.93 12.17 8.78
CA ARG A 126 -0.48 12.72 7.49
C ARG A 126 1.04 12.67 7.36
N ILE A 127 1.78 13.07 8.40
CA ILE A 127 3.25 13.01 8.40
C ILE A 127 3.72 11.56 8.26
N GLY A 128 3.11 10.63 9.00
CA GLY A 128 3.44 9.22 8.91
C GLY A 128 3.17 8.64 7.51
N LEU A 129 2.05 9.00 6.88
CA LEU A 129 1.71 8.57 5.53
C LEU A 129 2.65 9.14 4.47
N GLU A 130 3.12 10.40 4.61
CA GLU A 130 4.11 11.00 3.71
C GLU A 130 5.43 10.24 3.77
N GLN A 131 5.92 9.94 4.99
CA GLN A 131 7.15 9.17 5.17
C GLN A 131 7.00 7.74 4.64
N LEU A 132 5.85 7.11 4.89
CA LEU A 132 5.55 5.79 4.39
C LEU A 132 5.48 5.75 2.86
N ALA A 133 4.84 6.75 2.24
CA ALA A 133 4.78 6.91 0.79
C ALA A 133 6.19 7.02 0.20
N THR A 134 7.05 7.82 0.82
CA THR A 134 8.47 7.95 0.41
C THR A 134 9.19 6.61 0.46
N GLN A 135 9.01 5.81 1.52
CA GLN A 135 9.60 4.47 1.63
C GLN A 135 9.08 3.49 0.58
N PHE A 136 7.83 3.65 0.15
CA PHE A 136 7.23 2.84 -0.92
C PHE A 136 7.56 3.34 -2.32
N GLY A 137 8.33 4.44 -2.44
CA GLY A 137 8.63 5.08 -3.73
C GLY A 137 7.40 5.73 -4.37
N LEU A 138 6.38 6.07 -3.58
CA LEU A 138 5.20 6.78 -4.04
C LEU A 138 5.45 8.28 -3.96
N SER A 139 5.32 8.97 -5.09
CA SER A 139 5.50 10.42 -5.19
C SER A 139 4.18 11.10 -5.57
N PRO A 140 3.90 12.32 -5.07
CA PRO A 140 2.76 13.12 -5.50
C PRO A 140 2.82 13.46 -7.01
N HIS A 141 4.01 13.45 -7.58
CA HIS A 141 4.24 13.62 -9.00
C HIS A 141 4.81 12.33 -9.58
N ALA A 142 4.21 11.84 -10.66
CA ALA A 142 4.75 10.72 -11.41
C ALA A 142 6.07 11.15 -12.07
N THR A 143 7.18 10.89 -11.39
CA THR A 143 8.55 11.08 -11.92
C THR A 143 9.03 9.82 -12.62
N GLY A 144 8.15 9.15 -13.35
CA GLY A 144 8.54 8.07 -14.24
C GLY A 144 9.33 8.68 -15.41
N ALA A 145 10.55 8.19 -15.63
CA ALA A 145 11.23 8.49 -16.88
C ALA A 145 10.34 7.99 -18.02
N ALA A 146 9.65 8.90 -18.69
CA ALA A 146 8.79 8.61 -19.84
C ALA A 146 9.57 8.00 -21.02
N SER A 147 10.90 7.87 -20.89
CA SER A 147 11.81 7.49 -21.94
C SER A 147 11.94 5.99 -22.19
N GLY A 148 11.70 5.12 -21.19
CA GLY A 148 11.98 3.69 -21.34
C GLY A 148 11.07 2.99 -22.34
N THR A 149 9.76 3.24 -22.27
CA THR A 149 8.78 2.58 -23.13
C THR A 149 8.76 3.16 -24.56
N ARG A 150 9.00 4.47 -24.71
CA ARG A 150 9.11 5.08 -26.02
C ARG A 150 10.35 4.63 -26.78
N ARG A 151 11.50 4.55 -26.10
CA ARG A 151 12.74 4.11 -26.72
C ARG A 151 12.66 2.69 -27.25
N TRP A 152 11.95 1.82 -26.54
CA TRP A 152 11.73 0.44 -26.99
C TRP A 152 10.80 0.36 -28.21
N LEU A 153 9.85 1.27 -28.36
CA LEU A 153 8.97 1.36 -29.54
C LEU A 153 9.65 2.02 -30.73
N GLU A 154 10.57 2.94 -30.50
CA GLU A 154 11.34 3.61 -31.58
C GLU A 154 12.42 2.70 -32.18
N GLU A 155 12.98 1.77 -31.41
CA GLU A 155 13.95 0.78 -31.87
C GLU A 155 13.30 -0.49 -32.47
N ARG A 156 12.00 -0.54 -32.58
CA ARG A 156 11.34 -1.63 -33.26
C ARG A 156 11.61 -1.51 -34.75
N LEU A 157 12.59 -2.29 -35.22
CA LEU A 157 12.79 -2.52 -36.67
C LEU A 157 11.44 -2.90 -37.28
N PRO A 158 11.01 -2.29 -38.38
CA PRO A 158 9.79 -2.66 -39.06
C PRO A 158 9.84 -4.15 -39.39
N LEU A 159 8.88 -4.92 -38.93
CA LEU A 159 8.76 -6.35 -39.17
C LEU A 159 8.54 -6.70 -40.66
N ILE A 160 8.35 -5.70 -41.50
CA ILE A 160 8.22 -5.79 -42.93
C ILE A 160 9.28 -4.84 -43.47
N ALA A 161 10.27 -5.37 -44.17
CA ALA A 161 11.22 -4.59 -44.96
C ALA A 161 10.48 -3.88 -46.11
N ALA A 162 9.86 -2.74 -45.77
CA ALA A 162 9.54 -1.72 -46.75
C ALA A 162 10.82 -0.93 -46.97
N ASP A 163 11.38 -1.03 -48.13
CA ASP A 163 12.63 -0.43 -48.60
C ASP A 163 13.92 -1.25 -48.30
N ALA A 164 14.04 -2.37 -48.99
CA ALA A 164 15.35 -2.77 -49.43
C ALA A 164 15.80 -1.71 -50.45
N PRO A 165 16.89 -0.96 -50.21
CA PRO A 165 17.45 -0.14 -51.28
C PRO A 165 17.86 -1.08 -52.40
N GLU A 166 17.42 -0.74 -53.63
CA GLU A 166 17.85 -1.39 -54.88
C GLU A 166 19.38 -1.34 -54.99
N MET A 167 20.07 -2.35 -54.52
CA MET A 167 21.50 -2.55 -54.73
C MET A 167 21.75 -3.66 -55.74
N TYR A 168 20.85 -3.87 -56.72
CA TYR A 168 21.09 -4.77 -57.84
C TYR A 168 20.50 -4.21 -59.13
N ALA A 169 21.02 -3.07 -59.56
CA ALA A 169 20.86 -2.61 -60.94
C ALA A 169 22.19 -2.05 -61.44
N ALA A 170 23.17 -2.88 -61.67
CA ALA A 170 24.27 -2.60 -62.56
C ALA A 170 25.03 -3.88 -62.87
N ARG A 171 24.54 -4.63 -63.87
CA ARG A 171 25.35 -5.28 -64.92
C ARG A 171 24.45 -5.91 -65.94
#